data_81e5d696ad3cc4016024da2fcc985fb1
#
_entry.id   81e5d696ad3cc4016024da2fcc985fb1
#
_cell.length_a   1.000
_cell.length_b   1.000
_cell.length_c   1.000
_cell.angle_alpha   90.00
_cell.angle_beta   90.00
_cell.angle_gamma   90.00
#
_symmetry.space_group_name_H-M   'P 1'
#
loop_
_entity.id
_entity.type
_entity.pdbx_description
1 polymer ?
#
loop_
_entity_poly.entity_id
_entity_poly.type
_entity_poly.pdbx_seq_one_letter_code
_entity_poly.pdbx_strand_id
1 'polypeptide(L)'
;MKKFIKIGVFAVLTVFGMTACVGDLDVESIDPNNVSAINPDQLLGKIYATLGTTGQQGPAGNGDIEGLDEGTSSLYRMTYELNEFPSDQVYWIWPDVGVDDVRKATWTADNALVRGAYCRYIFDITLCNTYLDSYADYDAAKTAEVRFIRALNYWYLLDMFGACPFNITDAEMAAYKKAGELM
;
A
#
# COMPACT_ATOMS: atom_id res chain seq x y z
N MET A 1 0.39 -6.18 -67.50
CA MET A 1 -0.63 -6.78 -66.61
C MET A 1 -0.05 -7.81 -65.64
N LYS A 2 0.72 -8.80 -66.02
CA LYS A 2 1.25 -9.83 -65.07
C LYS A 2 2.16 -9.31 -63.92
N LYS A 3 2.87 -8.17 -64.09
CA LYS A 3 3.70 -7.55 -63.02
C LYS A 3 2.87 -6.87 -61.93
N PHE A 4 1.78 -6.21 -62.31
CA PHE A 4 0.89 -5.51 -61.32
C PHE A 4 0.09 -6.48 -60.48
N ILE A 5 -0.31 -7.64 -61.05
CA ILE A 5 -1.02 -8.70 -60.32
C ILE A 5 -0.11 -9.31 -59.24
N LYS A 6 1.19 -9.52 -59.50
CA LYS A 6 2.16 -10.05 -58.52
C LYS A 6 2.39 -9.08 -57.36
N ILE A 7 2.44 -7.77 -57.63
CA ILE A 7 2.61 -6.73 -56.59
C ILE A 7 1.34 -6.64 -55.75
N GLY A 8 0.14 -6.70 -56.35
CA GLY A 8 -1.12 -6.68 -55.63
C GLY A 8 -1.31 -7.89 -54.70
N VAL A 9 -0.94 -9.10 -55.14
CA VAL A 9 -1.02 -10.33 -54.34
C VAL A 9 -0.01 -10.28 -53.16
N PHE A 10 1.19 -9.74 -53.36
CA PHE A 10 2.18 -9.61 -52.33
C PHE A 10 1.78 -8.58 -51.27
N ALA A 11 1.18 -7.44 -51.68
CA ALA A 11 0.67 -6.41 -50.77
C ALA A 11 -0.52 -6.91 -49.93
N VAL A 12 -1.41 -7.71 -50.48
CA VAL A 12 -2.53 -8.32 -49.72
C VAL A 12 -2.04 -9.36 -48.73
N LEU A 13 -1.04 -10.17 -49.07
CA LEU A 13 -0.44 -11.15 -48.16
C LEU A 13 0.30 -10.49 -46.98
N THR A 14 0.94 -9.34 -47.17
CA THR A 14 1.60 -8.60 -46.07
C THR A 14 0.60 -7.94 -45.12
N VAL A 15 -0.56 -7.48 -45.60
CA VAL A 15 -1.59 -6.89 -44.73
C VAL A 15 -2.27 -7.96 -43.86
N PHE A 16 -2.50 -9.17 -44.39
CA PHE A 16 -3.06 -10.28 -43.58
C PHE A 16 -2.07 -10.90 -42.59
N GLY A 17 -0.76 -10.78 -42.82
CA GLY A 17 0.26 -11.31 -41.93
C GLY A 17 0.51 -10.45 -40.67
N MET A 18 0.05 -9.19 -40.63
CA MET A 18 0.29 -8.27 -39.50
C MET A 18 -0.79 -8.33 -38.41
N THR A 19 -1.89 -9.01 -38.62
CA THR A 19 -2.98 -9.11 -37.63
C THR A 19 -2.89 -10.36 -36.74
N ALA A 20 -1.91 -11.26 -36.98
CA ALA A 20 -1.84 -12.55 -36.30
C ALA A 20 -1.18 -12.54 -34.93
N CYS A 21 -0.53 -11.43 -34.50
CA CYS A 21 0.27 -11.43 -33.28
C CYS A 21 -0.27 -10.59 -32.12
N VAL A 22 -1.40 -9.88 -32.29
CA VAL A 22 -1.91 -8.98 -31.23
C VAL A 22 -2.82 -9.72 -30.25
N GLY A 23 -3.56 -10.74 -30.69
CA GLY A 23 -4.44 -11.51 -29.82
C GLY A 23 -3.72 -12.52 -28.91
N ASP A 24 -2.47 -12.87 -29.23
CA ASP A 24 -1.67 -13.82 -28.46
C ASP A 24 -0.97 -13.15 -27.25
N LEU A 25 -1.08 -11.82 -27.14
CA LEU A 25 -0.56 -11.03 -26.00
C LEU A 25 -1.63 -10.82 -24.92
N ASP A 26 -2.88 -11.16 -25.18
CA ASP A 26 -4.00 -11.01 -24.24
C ASP A 26 -4.25 -12.33 -23.50
N VAL A 27 -3.20 -12.85 -22.87
CA VAL A 27 -3.27 -14.05 -22.04
C VAL A 27 -3.65 -13.67 -20.62
N GLU A 28 -4.61 -14.39 -20.05
CA GLU A 28 -4.89 -14.29 -18.62
C GLU A 28 -3.63 -14.65 -17.83
N SER A 29 -3.37 -13.89 -16.76
CA SER A 29 -2.25 -14.16 -15.88
C SER A 29 -2.32 -15.58 -15.32
N ILE A 30 -1.26 -16.36 -15.54
CA ILE A 30 -1.14 -17.72 -15.01
C ILE A 30 -0.87 -17.69 -13.49
N ASP A 31 -0.35 -16.56 -12.99
CA ASP A 31 -0.13 -16.36 -11.57
C ASP A 31 -1.45 -15.94 -10.89
N PRO A 32 -2.03 -16.77 -9.99
CA PRO A 32 -3.26 -16.44 -9.29
C PRO A 32 -3.13 -15.22 -8.36
N ASN A 33 -1.89 -14.79 -8.06
CA ASN A 33 -1.62 -13.59 -7.26
C ASN A 33 -1.51 -12.33 -8.13
N ASN A 34 -1.40 -12.46 -9.45
CA ASN A 34 -1.37 -11.33 -10.37
C ASN A 34 -2.78 -11.05 -10.89
N VAL A 35 -3.60 -10.43 -10.05
CA VAL A 35 -4.97 -10.03 -10.39
C VAL A 35 -4.93 -8.74 -11.21
N SER A 36 -5.50 -8.79 -12.41
CA SER A 36 -5.63 -7.63 -13.31
C SER A 36 -6.57 -6.54 -12.77
N ALA A 37 -7.39 -6.85 -11.76
CA ALA A 37 -8.26 -5.90 -11.06
C ALA A 37 -8.36 -6.29 -9.59
N ILE A 38 -8.07 -5.37 -8.69
CA ILE A 38 -8.23 -5.55 -7.26
C ILE A 38 -9.73 -5.47 -6.93
N ASN A 39 -10.25 -6.46 -6.22
CA ASN A 39 -11.63 -6.42 -5.73
C ASN A 39 -11.73 -5.38 -4.58
N PRO A 40 -12.63 -4.38 -4.65
CA PRO A 40 -12.74 -3.33 -3.64
C PRO A 40 -13.06 -3.87 -2.23
N ASP A 41 -13.85 -4.94 -2.12
CA ASP A 41 -14.17 -5.53 -0.81
C ASP A 41 -12.97 -6.28 -0.20
N GLN A 42 -12.17 -6.93 -1.04
CA GLN A 42 -10.91 -7.55 -0.60
C GLN A 42 -9.88 -6.49 -0.18
N LEU A 43 -9.79 -5.38 -0.92
CA LEU A 43 -8.91 -4.27 -0.56
C LEU A 43 -9.34 -3.62 0.75
N LEU A 44 -10.64 -3.39 0.96
CA LEU A 44 -11.18 -2.93 2.23
C LEU A 44 -10.85 -3.91 3.36
N GLY A 45 -11.05 -5.21 3.14
CA GLY A 45 -10.65 -6.26 4.09
C GLY A 45 -9.16 -6.22 4.43
N LYS A 46 -8.29 -5.98 3.44
CA LYS A 46 -6.84 -5.81 3.67
C LYS A 46 -6.55 -4.54 4.50
N ILE A 47 -7.21 -3.42 4.23
CA ILE A 47 -7.06 -2.17 5.01
C ILE A 47 -7.41 -2.42 6.48
N TYR A 48 -8.52 -3.10 6.78
CA TYR A 48 -8.85 -3.47 8.15
C TYR A 48 -7.85 -4.45 8.77
N ALA A 49 -7.42 -5.42 7.98
CA ALA A 49 -6.47 -6.44 8.45
C ALA A 49 -5.14 -5.83 8.91
N THR A 50 -4.64 -4.79 8.25
CA THR A 50 -3.36 -4.15 8.61
C THR A 50 -3.35 -3.51 9.99
N LEU A 51 -4.51 -3.18 10.54
CA LEU A 51 -4.61 -2.66 11.92
C LEU A 51 -4.12 -3.68 12.96
N GLY A 52 -4.34 -4.97 12.72
CA GLY A 52 -3.99 -6.04 13.67
C GLY A 52 -3.10 -7.15 13.12
N THR A 53 -2.93 -7.25 11.80
CA THR A 53 -2.13 -8.28 11.15
C THR A 53 -1.01 -7.67 10.30
N THR A 54 -0.03 -8.47 9.91
CA THR A 54 1.23 -7.97 9.35
C THR A 54 1.63 -8.65 8.04
N GLY A 55 0.69 -9.34 7.41
CA GLY A 55 1.01 -10.26 6.33
C GLY A 55 1.53 -11.58 6.89
N GLN A 56 1.95 -12.47 6.01
CA GLN A 56 2.35 -13.83 6.36
C GLN A 56 3.69 -14.17 5.70
N GLN A 57 4.66 -14.66 6.50
CA GLN A 57 5.94 -15.11 5.97
C GLN A 57 5.88 -16.58 5.53
N GLY A 58 6.87 -16.97 4.74
CA GLY A 58 7.04 -18.33 4.24
C GLY A 58 6.37 -18.57 2.89
N PRO A 59 5.88 -19.79 2.61
CA PRO A 59 5.31 -20.12 1.29
C PRO A 59 4.07 -19.31 0.92
N ALA A 60 3.40 -18.70 1.90
CA ALA A 60 2.19 -17.90 1.70
C ALA A 60 2.49 -16.42 1.37
N GLY A 61 3.72 -15.96 1.46
CA GLY A 61 4.13 -14.59 1.17
C GLY A 61 5.16 -14.05 2.16
N ASN A 62 5.33 -12.73 2.12
CA ASN A 62 6.23 -12.00 3.02
C ASN A 62 5.42 -11.08 3.94
N GLY A 63 6.03 -10.66 5.05
CA GLY A 63 5.48 -9.61 5.90
C GLY A 63 5.27 -8.31 5.12
N ASP A 64 4.28 -7.53 5.52
CA ASP A 64 3.94 -6.25 4.85
C ASP A 64 5.07 -5.21 4.96
N ILE A 65 5.88 -5.27 6.01
CA ILE A 65 6.99 -4.35 6.27
C ILE A 65 8.31 -5.12 6.19
N GLU A 66 9.13 -4.73 5.23
CA GLU A 66 10.43 -5.37 5.00
C GLU A 66 11.38 -5.21 6.19
N GLY A 67 12.08 -6.30 6.51
CA GLY A 67 13.11 -6.33 7.56
C GLY A 67 12.55 -6.39 8.97
N LEU A 68 11.26 -6.63 9.16
CA LEU A 68 10.63 -6.90 10.44
C LEU A 68 9.97 -8.28 10.45
N ASP A 69 9.96 -8.88 11.62
CA ASP A 69 9.20 -10.11 11.87
C ASP A 69 7.70 -9.86 11.68
N GLU A 70 6.99 -10.85 11.11
CA GLU A 70 5.56 -10.76 10.85
C GLU A 70 4.74 -10.52 12.14
N GLY A 71 5.19 -11.07 13.28
CA GLY A 71 4.51 -10.92 14.56
C GLY A 71 4.68 -9.55 15.20
N THR A 72 5.60 -8.70 14.72
CA THR A 72 5.97 -7.44 15.38
C THR A 72 5.44 -6.19 14.68
N SER A 73 5.12 -6.24 13.41
CA SER A 73 4.90 -5.04 12.58
C SER A 73 3.44 -4.62 12.39
N SER A 74 2.49 -5.11 13.22
CA SER A 74 1.10 -4.64 13.17
C SER A 74 0.96 -3.22 13.71
N LEU A 75 0.00 -2.46 13.20
CA LEU A 75 -0.26 -1.09 13.65
C LEU A 75 -0.51 -1.03 15.15
N TYR A 76 -1.39 -1.89 15.66
CA TYR A 76 -1.75 -1.91 17.08
C TYR A 76 -0.52 -2.18 17.95
N ARG A 77 0.27 -3.22 17.63
CA ARG A 77 1.45 -3.58 18.40
C ARG A 77 2.51 -2.47 18.39
N MET A 78 2.86 -1.96 17.21
CA MET A 78 3.85 -0.89 17.06
C MET A 78 3.46 0.38 17.82
N THR A 79 2.19 0.79 17.72
CA THR A 79 1.66 1.93 18.44
C THR A 79 1.75 1.72 19.95
N TYR A 80 1.36 0.56 20.44
CA TYR A 80 1.43 0.21 21.85
C TYR A 80 2.87 0.22 22.35
N GLU A 81 3.78 -0.48 21.69
CA GLU A 81 5.17 -0.62 22.10
C GLU A 81 5.89 0.75 22.20
N LEU A 82 5.69 1.63 21.22
CA LEU A 82 6.33 2.93 21.22
C LEU A 82 5.75 3.89 22.29
N ASN A 83 4.51 3.72 22.70
CA ASN A 83 3.91 4.53 23.76
C ASN A 83 4.21 4.00 25.16
N GLU A 84 4.21 2.67 25.35
CA GLU A 84 4.24 2.08 26.69
C GLU A 84 5.65 1.73 27.16
N PHE A 85 6.56 1.32 26.27
CA PHE A 85 7.89 0.92 26.68
C PHE A 85 8.73 2.06 27.30
N PRO A 86 8.66 3.32 26.81
CA PRO A 86 9.37 4.42 27.44
C PRO A 86 8.79 4.86 28.80
N SER A 87 7.56 4.43 29.12
CA SER A 87 6.82 4.91 30.30
C SER A 87 7.13 4.16 31.61
N ASP A 88 7.96 3.12 31.59
CA ASP A 88 8.22 2.21 32.71
C ASP A 88 6.99 1.39 33.20
N GLN A 89 5.85 1.48 32.54
CA GLN A 89 4.63 0.76 32.94
C GLN A 89 4.63 -0.69 32.49
N VAL A 90 5.40 -1.00 31.41
CA VAL A 90 5.48 -2.32 30.79
C VAL A 90 6.92 -2.79 30.70
N TYR A 91 7.16 -4.02 31.14
CA TYR A 91 8.44 -4.69 30.96
C TYR A 91 8.28 -5.81 29.91
N TRP A 92 8.98 -5.66 28.77
CA TRP A 92 9.02 -6.67 27.72
C TRP A 92 10.17 -7.64 27.96
N ILE A 93 9.85 -8.92 28.11
CA ILE A 93 10.84 -9.93 28.48
C ILE A 93 11.60 -10.56 27.29
N TRP A 94 11.06 -10.40 26.09
CA TRP A 94 11.68 -10.94 24.89
C TRP A 94 12.78 -10.00 24.37
N PRO A 95 13.90 -10.56 23.88
CA PRO A 95 15.01 -9.76 23.39
C PRO A 95 14.77 -9.29 21.94
N ASP A 96 13.61 -8.70 21.66
CA ASP A 96 13.30 -8.21 20.33
C ASP A 96 14.18 -7.01 19.96
N VAL A 97 14.55 -6.93 18.69
CA VAL A 97 15.45 -5.90 18.17
C VAL A 97 14.83 -4.51 18.33
N GLY A 98 15.56 -3.61 18.98
CA GLY A 98 15.16 -2.21 19.18
C GLY A 98 14.35 -1.94 20.44
N VAL A 99 13.82 -2.95 21.14
CA VAL A 99 13.01 -2.79 22.35
C VAL A 99 13.80 -2.12 23.48
N ASP A 100 15.03 -2.55 23.69
CA ASP A 100 15.85 -2.05 24.80
C ASP A 100 16.19 -0.56 24.64
N ASP A 101 16.43 -0.11 23.40
CA ASP A 101 16.69 1.31 23.11
C ASP A 101 15.43 2.15 23.31
N VAL A 102 14.25 1.66 22.90
CA VAL A 102 12.97 2.34 23.11
C VAL A 102 12.69 2.47 24.59
N ARG A 103 12.84 1.39 25.37
CA ARG A 103 12.64 1.38 26.81
C ARG A 103 13.57 2.35 27.56
N LYS A 104 14.82 2.47 27.10
CA LYS A 104 15.81 3.38 27.70
C LYS A 104 15.75 4.81 27.17
N ALA A 105 14.84 5.11 26.26
CA ALA A 105 14.76 6.39 25.55
C ALA A 105 16.09 6.78 24.82
N THR A 106 16.79 5.78 24.27
CA THR A 106 18.08 5.94 23.56
C THR A 106 17.98 5.60 22.09
N TRP A 107 16.77 5.47 21.53
CA TRP A 107 16.56 5.12 20.14
C TRP A 107 17.11 6.16 19.17
N THR A 108 17.43 5.69 17.97
CA THR A 108 17.78 6.52 16.82
C THR A 108 16.77 6.28 15.69
N ALA A 109 16.87 7.04 14.60
CA ALA A 109 16.04 6.85 13.41
C ALA A 109 16.16 5.44 12.78
N ASP A 110 17.29 4.76 13.03
CA ASP A 110 17.55 3.39 12.53
C ASP A 110 16.98 2.29 13.44
N ASN A 111 16.40 2.66 14.59
CA ASN A 111 15.77 1.68 15.47
C ASN A 111 14.64 0.93 14.73
N ALA A 112 14.64 -0.40 14.81
CA ALA A 112 13.73 -1.25 14.06
C ALA A 112 12.26 -0.99 14.37
N LEU A 113 11.89 -0.74 15.64
CA LEU A 113 10.52 -0.45 16.04
C LEU A 113 10.07 0.93 15.56
N VAL A 114 10.92 1.95 15.73
CA VAL A 114 10.64 3.32 15.29
C VAL A 114 10.43 3.39 13.77
N ARG A 115 11.38 2.82 13.01
CA ARG A 115 11.28 2.71 11.55
C ARG A 115 10.07 1.86 11.13
N GLY A 116 9.83 0.76 11.81
CA GLY A 116 8.73 -0.15 11.52
C GLY A 116 7.37 0.51 11.69
N ALA A 117 7.16 1.25 12.77
CA ALA A 117 5.92 2.00 13.00
C ALA A 117 5.69 3.06 11.93
N TYR A 118 6.71 3.85 11.59
CA TYR A 118 6.64 4.83 10.52
C TYR A 118 6.25 4.17 9.19
N CYS A 119 6.92 3.09 8.80
CA CYS A 119 6.62 2.35 7.58
C CYS A 119 5.20 1.75 7.60
N ARG A 120 4.74 1.26 8.74
CA ARG A 120 3.38 0.71 8.90
C ARG A 120 2.32 1.77 8.63
N TYR A 121 2.42 2.94 9.24
CA TYR A 121 1.43 4.00 9.02
C TYR A 121 1.40 4.46 7.56
N ILE A 122 2.58 4.63 6.93
CA ILE A 122 2.67 5.01 5.51
C ILE A 122 2.10 3.92 4.60
N PHE A 123 2.35 2.64 4.90
CA PHE A 123 1.79 1.51 4.15
C PHE A 123 0.26 1.52 4.21
N ASP A 124 -0.33 1.68 5.38
CA ASP A 124 -1.78 1.70 5.57
C ASP A 124 -2.42 2.91 4.87
N ILE A 125 -1.78 4.08 4.92
CA ILE A 125 -2.20 5.27 4.17
C ILE A 125 -2.17 5.00 2.66
N THR A 126 -1.14 4.30 2.16
CA THR A 126 -1.01 3.95 0.74
C THR A 126 -2.13 3.03 0.29
N LEU A 127 -2.49 2.01 1.09
CA LEU A 127 -3.64 1.15 0.80
C LEU A 127 -4.95 1.94 0.76
N CYS A 128 -5.15 2.85 1.72
CA CYS A 128 -6.32 3.72 1.74
C CYS A 128 -6.37 4.62 0.49
N ASN A 129 -5.26 5.21 0.08
CA ASN A 129 -5.19 6.02 -1.14
C ASN A 129 -5.51 5.18 -2.39
N THR A 130 -4.97 3.96 -2.49
CA THR A 130 -5.28 3.03 -3.59
C THR A 130 -6.78 2.77 -3.70
N TYR A 131 -7.46 2.56 -2.56
CA TYR A 131 -8.92 2.39 -2.55
C TYR A 131 -9.64 3.67 -3.00
N LEU A 132 -9.26 4.82 -2.47
CA LEU A 132 -9.91 6.10 -2.76
C LEU A 132 -9.69 6.56 -4.20
N ASP A 133 -8.54 6.27 -4.80
CA ASP A 133 -8.24 6.59 -6.21
C ASP A 133 -9.07 5.73 -7.17
N SER A 134 -9.29 4.46 -6.83
CA SER A 134 -9.89 3.50 -7.77
C SER A 134 -11.38 3.23 -7.49
N TYR A 135 -11.83 3.38 -6.25
CA TYR A 135 -13.13 2.87 -5.79
C TYR A 135 -13.94 3.86 -4.92
N ALA A 136 -13.61 5.16 -4.95
CA ALA A 136 -14.32 6.16 -4.13
C ALA A 136 -15.84 6.19 -4.35
N ASP A 137 -16.28 5.88 -5.57
CA ASP A 137 -17.70 5.88 -5.97
C ASP A 137 -18.37 4.49 -5.87
N TYR A 138 -17.63 3.46 -5.43
CA TYR A 138 -18.14 2.09 -5.34
C TYR A 138 -19.21 1.95 -4.24
N ASP A 139 -18.95 2.47 -3.04
CA ASP A 139 -19.83 2.45 -1.88
C ASP A 139 -19.48 3.61 -0.94
N ALA A 140 -20.43 4.52 -0.73
CA ALA A 140 -20.19 5.73 0.05
C ALA A 140 -19.88 5.44 1.55
N ALA A 141 -20.46 4.39 2.13
CA ALA A 141 -20.20 4.00 3.51
C ALA A 141 -18.77 3.46 3.65
N LYS A 142 -18.39 2.52 2.79
CA LYS A 142 -17.01 1.96 2.76
C LYS A 142 -15.96 3.02 2.48
N THR A 143 -16.26 3.95 1.58
CA THR A 143 -15.39 5.10 1.30
C THR A 143 -15.18 5.99 2.52
N ALA A 144 -16.23 6.21 3.32
CA ALA A 144 -16.13 6.95 4.57
C ALA A 144 -15.26 6.21 5.62
N GLU A 145 -15.41 4.89 5.71
CA GLU A 145 -14.58 4.04 6.59
C GLU A 145 -13.10 4.11 6.20
N VAL A 146 -12.79 4.01 4.91
CA VAL A 146 -11.41 4.12 4.41
C VAL A 146 -10.81 5.50 4.71
N ARG A 147 -11.59 6.57 4.52
CA ARG A 147 -11.15 7.93 4.89
C ARG A 147 -10.88 8.07 6.37
N PHE A 148 -11.71 7.45 7.21
CA PHE A 148 -11.51 7.44 8.65
C PHE A 148 -10.21 6.71 9.04
N ILE A 149 -9.96 5.51 8.50
CA ILE A 149 -8.74 4.73 8.77
C ILE A 149 -7.50 5.50 8.29
N ARG A 150 -7.57 6.14 7.12
CA ARG A 150 -6.47 7.00 6.64
C ARG A 150 -6.19 8.16 7.59
N ALA A 151 -7.23 8.84 8.05
CA ALA A 151 -7.10 9.94 9.00
C ALA A 151 -6.51 9.49 10.34
N LEU A 152 -6.89 8.30 10.82
CA LEU A 152 -6.33 7.68 12.03
C LEU A 152 -4.83 7.43 11.89
N ASN A 153 -4.37 6.90 10.75
CA ASN A 153 -2.95 6.69 10.49
C ASN A 153 -2.16 8.01 10.42
N TYR A 154 -2.73 9.04 9.81
CA TYR A 154 -2.13 10.38 9.82
C TYR A 154 -2.06 10.99 11.23
N TRP A 155 -3.07 10.74 12.05
CA TRP A 155 -3.07 11.19 13.44
C TRP A 155 -1.93 10.54 14.23
N TYR A 156 -1.73 9.23 14.10
CA TYR A 156 -0.58 8.55 14.71
C TYR A 156 0.76 9.05 14.20
N LEU A 157 0.90 9.29 12.88
CA LEU A 157 2.11 9.86 12.31
C LEU A 157 2.41 11.25 12.90
N LEU A 158 1.40 12.10 13.00
CA LEU A 158 1.55 13.46 13.53
C LEU A 158 1.92 13.42 15.02
N ASP A 159 1.26 12.56 15.79
CA ASP A 159 1.49 12.44 17.23
C ASP A 159 2.89 11.91 17.55
N MET A 160 3.34 10.86 16.86
CA MET A 160 4.61 10.18 17.15
C MET A 160 5.83 10.81 16.46
N PHE A 161 5.66 11.33 15.26
CA PHE A 161 6.77 11.78 14.40
C PHE A 161 6.73 13.27 14.08
N GLY A 162 5.65 13.98 14.41
CA GLY A 162 5.46 15.37 14.06
C GLY A 162 5.21 15.57 12.56
N ALA A 163 5.97 16.44 11.89
CA ALA A 163 5.79 16.69 10.47
C ALA A 163 6.05 15.43 9.64
N CYS A 164 5.06 15.03 8.86
CA CYS A 164 5.12 13.84 8.00
C CYS A 164 4.71 14.19 6.57
N PRO A 165 5.11 13.38 5.57
CA PRO A 165 4.62 13.54 4.20
C PRO A 165 3.09 13.44 4.16
N PHE A 166 2.46 14.42 3.51
CA PHE A 166 1.00 14.43 3.34
C PHE A 166 0.68 13.90 1.95
N ASN A 167 0.44 12.60 1.88
CA ASN A 167 0.11 11.88 0.65
C ASN A 167 -1.39 11.57 0.63
N ILE A 168 -2.12 12.25 -0.23
CA ILE A 168 -3.56 12.10 -0.48
C ILE A 168 -3.79 11.93 -1.98
N THR A 169 -5.01 11.60 -2.38
CA THR A 169 -5.34 11.43 -3.81
C THR A 169 -5.13 12.73 -4.60
N ASP A 170 -4.86 12.63 -5.89
CA ASP A 170 -4.66 13.81 -6.75
C ASP A 170 -5.86 14.73 -6.76
N ALA A 171 -7.07 14.18 -6.73
CA ALA A 171 -8.31 14.93 -6.67
C ALA A 171 -8.45 15.73 -5.36
N GLU A 172 -8.13 15.12 -4.23
CA GLU A 172 -8.13 15.76 -2.91
C GLU A 172 -7.04 16.83 -2.83
N MET A 173 -5.85 16.56 -3.38
CA MET A 173 -4.76 17.54 -3.44
C MET A 173 -5.16 18.78 -4.26
N ALA A 174 -5.84 18.59 -5.39
CA ALA A 174 -6.34 19.70 -6.20
C ALA A 174 -7.40 20.51 -5.45
N ALA A 175 -8.32 19.86 -4.75
CA ALA A 175 -9.32 20.51 -3.91
C ALA A 175 -8.69 21.29 -2.75
N TYR A 176 -7.68 20.72 -2.10
CA TYR A 176 -6.92 21.35 -1.02
C TYR A 176 -6.17 22.60 -1.48
N LYS A 177 -5.49 22.54 -2.61
CA LYS A 177 -4.81 23.70 -3.21
C LYS A 177 -5.80 24.81 -3.56
N LYS A 178 -6.94 24.46 -4.17
CA LYS A 178 -8.00 25.43 -4.49
C LYS A 178 -8.56 26.11 -3.23
N ALA A 179 -8.76 25.37 -2.15
CA ALA A 179 -9.20 25.94 -0.87
C ALA A 179 -8.16 26.89 -0.28
N GLY A 180 -6.85 26.58 -0.41
CA GLY A 180 -5.75 27.44 0.02
C GLY A 180 -5.64 28.75 -0.78
N GLU A 181 -6.02 28.75 -2.06
CA GLU A 181 -6.05 29.95 -2.90
C GLU A 181 -7.20 30.91 -2.51
N LEU A 182 -8.19 30.41 -1.79
CA LEU A 182 -9.34 31.19 -1.34
C LEU A 182 -9.16 31.79 0.08
N MET A 183 -8.12 31.37 0.79
CA MET A 183 -7.73 31.87 2.11
C MET A 183 -6.60 32.89 2.02
#